data_976c4c86fb8448a5df77fe0651ed9ba6
#
_entry.id   976c4c86fb8448a5df77fe0651ed9ba6
#
_cell.length_a   1.000
_cell.length_b   1.000
_cell.length_c   1.000
_cell.angle_alpha   90.00
_cell.angle_beta   90.00
_cell.angle_gamma   90.00
#
_symmetry.space_group_name_H-M   'P 1'
#
loop_
_entity.id
_entity.type
_entity.pdbx_description
1 polymer ?
#
loop_
_entity_poly.entity_id
_entity_poly.type
_entity_poly.pdbx_seq_one_letter_code
_entity_poly.pdbx_strand_id
1 'polypeptide(L)'
;MIEYLNSGTITTQIGFYKEIYKVMGLAQKLFGTHSEHELKRIYPIADKIESYRESYGRLSDEELKGKTKEFKDRLAKGETLDDILPEAFATVREAGRRVLGMEHYHVQLIGGIILHQGRIAEMKTVKVRHLCVHFQHILMHLLKRA
;
A
#
# COMPACT_ATOMS: atom_id res chain seq x y z
N MET A 1 11.72 -55.86 10.06
CA MET A 1 10.54 -56.03 9.21
C MET A 1 10.20 -54.63 8.71
N ILE A 2 10.77 -54.23 7.57
CA ILE A 2 10.51 -52.92 6.92
C ILE A 2 9.60 -53.22 5.77
N GLU A 3 8.33 -52.88 5.94
CA GLU A 3 7.32 -53.07 4.90
C GLU A 3 7.56 -52.05 3.76
N TYR A 4 7.59 -52.59 2.57
CA TYR A 4 7.60 -51.88 1.29
C TYR A 4 6.41 -50.92 1.19
N LEU A 5 6.66 -49.62 1.35
CA LEU A 5 5.70 -48.61 0.95
C LEU A 5 5.62 -48.63 -0.58
N ASN A 6 4.48 -49.03 -1.06
CA ASN A 6 4.15 -49.31 -2.46
C ASN A 6 4.38 -48.06 -3.33
N SER A 7 5.40 -48.10 -4.18
CA SER A 7 5.80 -46.98 -5.07
C SER A 7 4.68 -46.46 -5.98
N GLY A 8 3.65 -47.26 -6.22
CA GLY A 8 2.47 -46.89 -6.99
C GLY A 8 1.58 -45.83 -6.34
N THR A 9 1.44 -45.86 -5.01
CA THR A 9 0.56 -44.93 -4.28
C THR A 9 1.16 -43.51 -4.23
N ILE A 10 2.48 -43.39 -4.11
CA ILE A 10 3.18 -42.10 -4.08
C ILE A 10 3.10 -41.44 -5.47
N THR A 11 3.28 -42.20 -6.54
CA THR A 11 3.22 -41.68 -7.92
C THR A 11 1.83 -41.14 -8.27
N THR A 12 0.77 -41.84 -7.81
CA THR A 12 -0.62 -41.41 -8.02
C THR A 12 -0.96 -40.15 -7.24
N GLN A 13 -0.47 -40.03 -6.00
CA GLN A 13 -0.66 -38.78 -5.21
C GLN A 13 0.05 -37.57 -5.83
N ILE A 14 1.28 -37.74 -6.30
CA ILE A 14 2.02 -36.65 -6.97
C ILE A 14 1.31 -36.21 -8.25
N GLY A 15 0.76 -37.15 -9.03
CA GLY A 15 -0.05 -36.87 -10.21
C GLY A 15 -1.29 -36.04 -9.89
N PHE A 16 -2.04 -36.44 -8.86
CA PHE A 16 -3.24 -35.73 -8.40
C PHE A 16 -2.94 -34.28 -7.93
N TYR A 17 -1.87 -34.08 -7.17
CA TYR A 17 -1.43 -32.73 -6.77
C TYR A 17 -1.03 -31.87 -7.97
N LYS A 18 -0.33 -32.42 -8.97
CA LYS A 18 0.04 -31.66 -10.18
C LYS A 18 -1.19 -31.18 -10.95
N GLU A 19 -2.23 -32.01 -11.08
CA GLU A 19 -3.47 -31.62 -11.75
C GLU A 19 -4.23 -30.55 -10.95
N ILE A 20 -4.29 -30.65 -9.62
CA ILE A 20 -4.90 -29.63 -8.76
C ILE A 20 -4.17 -28.29 -8.92
N TYR A 21 -2.83 -28.27 -8.88
CA TYR A 21 -2.05 -27.05 -9.09
C TYR A 21 -2.25 -26.44 -10.47
N LYS A 22 -2.42 -27.27 -11.49
CA LYS A 22 -2.69 -26.83 -12.87
C LYS A 22 -4.06 -26.19 -13.00
N VAL A 23 -5.09 -26.79 -12.41
CA VAL A 23 -6.46 -26.24 -12.37
C VAL A 23 -6.52 -24.96 -11.54
N MET A 24 -5.85 -24.92 -10.35
CA MET A 24 -5.75 -23.72 -9.54
C MET A 24 -5.01 -22.60 -10.29
N GLY A 25 -3.94 -22.90 -11.00
CA GLY A 25 -3.20 -21.93 -11.83
C GLY A 25 -4.04 -21.36 -12.97
N LEU A 26 -4.89 -22.17 -13.60
CA LEU A 26 -5.85 -21.74 -14.62
C LEU A 26 -6.97 -20.87 -14.02
N ALA A 27 -7.53 -21.27 -12.88
CA ALA A 27 -8.53 -20.48 -12.17
C ALA A 27 -7.97 -19.13 -11.71
N GLN A 28 -6.74 -19.07 -11.19
CA GLN A 28 -6.05 -17.82 -10.84
C GLN A 28 -5.81 -16.92 -12.06
N LYS A 29 -5.48 -17.49 -13.23
CA LYS A 29 -5.35 -16.73 -14.48
C LYS A 29 -6.67 -16.15 -14.99
N LEU A 30 -7.79 -16.85 -14.78
CA LEU A 30 -9.12 -16.40 -15.22
C LEU A 30 -9.77 -15.41 -14.25
N PHE A 31 -9.60 -15.61 -12.95
CA PHE A 31 -10.27 -14.80 -11.92
C PHE A 31 -9.37 -13.77 -11.25
N GLY A 32 -8.05 -13.75 -11.56
CA GLY A 32 -7.06 -12.93 -10.88
C GLY A 32 -6.79 -13.41 -9.44
N THR A 33 -5.74 -12.87 -8.82
CA THR A 33 -5.48 -13.13 -7.41
C THR A 33 -6.25 -12.14 -6.54
N HIS A 34 -6.55 -12.50 -5.29
CA HIS A 34 -7.14 -11.58 -4.30
C HIS A 34 -6.32 -10.27 -4.22
N SER A 35 -5.00 -10.38 -4.31
CA SER A 35 -4.09 -9.23 -4.31
C SER A 35 -4.31 -8.31 -5.51
N GLU A 36 -4.58 -8.84 -6.70
CA GLU A 36 -4.85 -8.02 -7.90
C GLU A 36 -6.16 -7.24 -7.78
N HIS A 37 -7.20 -7.86 -7.21
CA HIS A 37 -8.47 -7.18 -6.97
C HIS A 37 -8.32 -6.05 -5.94
N GLU A 38 -7.55 -6.28 -4.90
CA GLU A 38 -7.27 -5.26 -3.89
C GLU A 38 -6.42 -4.11 -4.46
N LEU A 39 -5.40 -4.41 -5.25
CA LEU A 39 -4.59 -3.39 -5.91
C LEU A 39 -5.43 -2.52 -6.86
N LYS A 40 -6.40 -3.08 -7.58
CA LYS A 40 -7.33 -2.31 -8.42
C LYS A 40 -8.15 -1.27 -7.65
N ARG A 41 -8.42 -1.50 -6.36
CA ARG A 41 -9.09 -0.53 -5.48
C ARG A 41 -8.13 0.54 -4.97
N ILE A 42 -6.85 0.22 -4.82
CA ILE A 42 -5.83 1.11 -4.27
C ILE A 42 -5.26 2.04 -5.35
N TYR A 43 -5.11 1.58 -6.59
CA TYR A 43 -4.57 2.38 -7.69
C TYR A 43 -5.26 3.74 -7.87
N PRO A 44 -6.59 3.86 -7.88
CA PRO A 44 -7.25 5.16 -8.02
C PRO A 44 -6.91 6.13 -6.89
N ILE A 45 -6.67 5.61 -5.66
CA ILE A 45 -6.28 6.44 -4.53
C ILE A 45 -4.85 6.94 -4.72
N ALA A 46 -3.93 6.08 -5.16
CA ALA A 46 -2.55 6.45 -5.46
C ALA A 46 -2.46 7.46 -6.61
N ASP A 47 -3.24 7.26 -7.68
CA ASP A 47 -3.34 8.20 -8.80
C ASP A 47 -3.88 9.57 -8.35
N LYS A 48 -4.87 9.58 -7.45
CA LYS A 48 -5.38 10.81 -6.85
C LYS A 48 -4.31 11.53 -6.05
N ILE A 49 -3.48 10.83 -5.28
CA ILE A 49 -2.34 11.42 -4.57
C ILE A 49 -1.37 12.05 -5.55
N GLU A 50 -1.07 11.37 -6.66
CA GLU A 50 -0.16 11.89 -7.68
C GLU A 50 -0.74 13.11 -8.41
N SER A 51 -2.04 13.19 -8.60
CA SER A 51 -2.68 14.34 -9.22
C SER A 51 -2.51 15.64 -8.43
N TYR A 52 -2.29 15.55 -7.12
CA TYR A 52 -2.02 16.71 -6.27
C TYR A 52 -0.60 17.27 -6.41
N ARG A 53 0.29 16.61 -7.15
CA ARG A 53 1.71 16.98 -7.27
C ARG A 53 1.92 18.45 -7.64
N GLU A 54 1.23 18.92 -8.67
CA GLU A 54 1.39 20.30 -9.14
C GLU A 54 0.80 21.33 -8.19
N SER A 55 -0.38 21.06 -7.64
CA SER A 55 -1.06 21.97 -6.72
C SER A 55 -0.28 22.14 -5.43
N TYR A 56 0.23 21.04 -4.86
CA TYR A 56 1.05 21.07 -3.63
C TYR A 56 2.46 21.58 -3.88
N GLY A 57 3.01 21.38 -5.08
CA GLY A 57 4.30 21.94 -5.48
C GLY A 57 4.33 23.47 -5.54
N ARG A 58 3.17 24.11 -5.73
CA ARG A 58 3.01 25.58 -5.78
C ARG A 58 2.81 26.22 -4.41
N LEU A 59 2.50 25.43 -3.37
CA LEU A 59 2.31 25.94 -2.02
C LEU A 59 3.63 26.46 -1.43
N SER A 60 3.57 27.53 -0.66
CA SER A 60 4.68 27.96 0.16
C SER A 60 4.95 26.98 1.31
N ASP A 61 6.11 27.07 1.95
CA ASP A 61 6.44 26.20 3.10
C ASP A 61 5.51 26.44 4.28
N GLU A 62 5.02 27.68 4.45
CA GLU A 62 4.07 28.03 5.51
C GLU A 62 2.68 27.44 5.23
N GLU A 63 2.21 27.50 3.99
CA GLU A 63 0.96 26.89 3.57
C GLU A 63 1.00 25.36 3.71
N LEU A 64 2.13 24.74 3.33
CA LEU A 64 2.29 23.29 3.46
C LEU A 64 2.27 22.85 4.93
N LYS A 65 2.90 23.61 5.83
CA LYS A 65 2.82 23.39 7.29
C LYS A 65 1.42 23.60 7.83
N GLY A 66 0.70 24.60 7.30
CA GLY A 66 -0.68 24.91 7.64
C GLY A 66 -1.67 23.78 7.33
N LYS A 67 -1.38 22.94 6.32
CA LYS A 67 -2.20 21.76 5.98
C LYS A 67 -2.40 20.79 7.15
N THR A 68 -1.42 20.65 8.01
CA THR A 68 -1.55 19.82 9.22
C THR A 68 -2.67 20.31 10.15
N LYS A 69 -2.79 21.63 10.33
CA LYS A 69 -3.86 22.20 11.15
C LYS A 69 -5.22 22.04 10.44
N GLU A 70 -5.27 22.30 9.15
CA GLU A 70 -6.48 22.13 8.33
C GLU A 70 -7.01 20.69 8.44
N PHE A 71 -6.16 19.69 8.33
CA PHE A 71 -6.58 18.27 8.47
C PHE A 71 -7.13 17.96 9.85
N LYS A 72 -6.53 18.51 10.92
CA LYS A 72 -7.06 18.35 12.28
C LYS A 72 -8.42 19.00 12.45
N ASP A 73 -8.61 20.18 11.91
CA ASP A 73 -9.88 20.90 11.98
C ASP A 73 -10.97 20.15 11.18
N ARG A 74 -10.64 19.52 10.07
CA ARG A 74 -11.55 18.69 9.26
C ARG A 74 -11.93 17.40 10.00
N LEU A 75 -10.96 16.74 10.64
CA LEU A 75 -11.22 15.58 11.50
C LEU A 75 -12.13 15.92 12.68
N ALA A 76 -11.90 17.07 13.32
CA ALA A 76 -12.75 17.55 14.42
C ALA A 76 -14.20 17.86 13.95
N LYS A 77 -14.39 18.17 12.67
CA LYS A 77 -15.71 18.38 12.04
C LYS A 77 -16.40 17.08 11.62
N GLY A 78 -15.75 15.92 11.79
CA GLY A 78 -16.33 14.61 11.52
C GLY A 78 -15.94 14.00 10.17
N GLU A 79 -14.97 14.57 9.43
CA GLU A 79 -14.40 13.90 8.27
C GLU A 79 -13.63 12.65 8.69
N THR A 80 -13.63 11.64 7.84
CA THR A 80 -12.90 10.40 8.11
C THR A 80 -11.44 10.51 7.71
N LEU A 81 -10.61 9.62 8.27
CA LEU A 81 -9.20 9.51 7.88
C LEU A 81 -9.02 9.16 6.41
N ASP A 82 -9.92 8.35 5.86
CA ASP A 82 -9.88 7.92 4.47
C ASP A 82 -10.17 9.09 3.51
N ASP A 83 -11.00 10.05 3.93
CA ASP A 83 -11.31 11.23 3.12
C ASP A 83 -10.09 12.15 2.96
N ILE A 84 -9.35 12.37 4.05
CA ILE A 84 -8.15 13.22 4.06
C ILE A 84 -6.88 12.49 3.61
N LEU A 85 -6.90 11.15 3.54
CA LEU A 85 -5.72 10.34 3.21
C LEU A 85 -4.98 10.83 1.95
N PRO A 86 -5.66 11.07 0.79
CA PRO A 86 -4.96 11.48 -0.42
C PRO A 86 -4.21 12.81 -0.27
N GLU A 87 -4.83 13.78 0.40
CA GLU A 87 -4.24 15.10 0.61
C GLU A 87 -3.10 15.04 1.64
N ALA A 88 -3.26 14.26 2.72
CA ALA A 88 -2.22 14.06 3.71
C ALA A 88 -0.97 13.39 3.11
N PHE A 89 -1.17 12.38 2.26
CA PHE A 89 -0.07 11.74 1.52
C PHE A 89 0.60 12.70 0.54
N ALA A 90 -0.15 13.55 -0.15
CA ALA A 90 0.41 14.57 -1.03
C ALA A 90 1.26 15.59 -0.26
N THR A 91 0.80 16.00 0.94
CA THR A 91 1.55 16.89 1.83
C THR A 91 2.89 16.29 2.24
N VAL A 92 2.88 15.02 2.69
CA VAL A 92 4.10 14.31 3.11
C VAL A 92 5.05 14.09 1.94
N ARG A 93 4.52 13.77 0.75
CA ARG A 93 5.30 13.59 -0.47
C ARG A 93 6.04 14.86 -0.86
N GLU A 94 5.34 16.00 -0.85
CA GLU A 94 5.92 17.30 -1.16
C GLU A 94 6.92 17.74 -0.09
N ALA A 95 6.62 17.55 1.19
CA ALA A 95 7.55 17.85 2.28
C ALA A 95 8.83 17.00 2.15
N GLY A 96 8.71 15.70 1.84
CA GLY A 96 9.85 14.82 1.59
C GLY A 96 10.69 15.26 0.40
N ARG A 97 10.05 15.70 -0.68
CA ARG A 97 10.73 16.24 -1.85
C ARG A 97 11.55 17.50 -1.50
N ARG A 98 11.00 18.41 -0.70
CA ARG A 98 11.69 19.65 -0.29
C ARG A 98 12.82 19.42 0.70
N VAL A 99 12.59 18.58 1.71
CA VAL A 99 13.54 18.38 2.82
C VAL A 99 14.63 17.36 2.48
N LEU A 100 14.25 16.25 1.85
CA LEU A 100 15.14 15.13 1.59
C LEU A 100 15.64 15.08 0.13
N GLY A 101 15.10 15.92 -0.76
CA GLY A 101 15.39 15.84 -2.19
C GLY A 101 14.89 14.55 -2.85
N MET A 102 14.04 13.80 -2.18
CA MET A 102 13.53 12.50 -2.64
C MET A 102 12.02 12.53 -2.77
N GLU A 103 11.54 12.15 -3.95
CA GLU A 103 10.12 12.01 -4.21
C GLU A 103 9.71 10.55 -4.06
N HIS A 104 8.56 10.32 -3.42
CA HIS A 104 8.04 8.98 -3.26
C HIS A 104 7.49 8.44 -4.57
N TYR A 105 7.85 7.19 -4.88
CA TYR A 105 7.37 6.49 -6.07
C TYR A 105 5.96 5.93 -5.86
N HIS A 106 5.23 5.75 -6.95
CA HIS A 106 3.87 5.18 -6.95
C HIS A 106 3.73 3.91 -6.10
N VAL A 107 4.67 2.97 -6.22
CA VAL A 107 4.67 1.73 -5.42
C VAL A 107 4.78 1.98 -3.91
N GLN A 108 5.43 3.07 -3.50
CA GLN A 108 5.55 3.45 -2.09
C GLN A 108 4.24 4.03 -1.55
N LEU A 109 3.52 4.78 -2.37
CA LEU A 109 2.18 5.26 -2.04
C LEU A 109 1.23 4.09 -1.83
N ILE A 110 1.23 3.12 -2.74
CA ILE A 110 0.45 1.88 -2.62
C ILE A 110 0.77 1.15 -1.30
N GLY A 111 2.06 0.98 -0.99
CA GLY A 111 2.48 0.36 0.26
C GLY A 111 2.01 1.11 1.49
N GLY A 112 2.09 2.44 1.49
CA GLY A 112 1.59 3.30 2.56
C GLY A 112 0.07 3.16 2.76
N ILE A 113 -0.71 3.11 1.67
CA ILE A 113 -2.16 2.93 1.71
C ILE A 113 -2.51 1.55 2.31
N ILE A 114 -1.81 0.48 1.88
CA ILE A 114 -1.99 -0.87 2.43
C ILE A 114 -1.73 -0.90 3.94
N LEU A 115 -0.65 -0.26 4.39
CA LEU A 115 -0.32 -0.15 5.81
C LEU A 115 -1.36 0.68 6.58
N HIS A 116 -1.89 1.76 5.99
CA HIS A 116 -2.97 2.54 6.58
C HIS A 116 -4.23 1.71 6.82
N GLN A 117 -4.55 0.79 5.93
CA GLN A 117 -5.65 -0.16 6.07
C GLN A 117 -5.39 -1.26 7.13
N GLY A 118 -4.27 -1.20 7.86
CA GLY A 118 -3.91 -2.21 8.86
C GLY A 118 -3.45 -3.55 8.26
N ARG A 119 -3.07 -3.56 6.98
CA ARG A 119 -2.65 -4.76 6.24
C ARG A 119 -1.13 -4.82 6.10
N ILE A 120 -0.61 -5.97 5.75
CA ILE A 120 0.82 -6.19 5.54
C ILE A 120 1.16 -5.90 4.08
N ALA A 121 2.13 -5.00 3.84
CA ALA A 121 2.70 -4.73 2.54
C ALA A 121 4.07 -5.41 2.42
N GLU A 122 4.18 -6.42 1.56
CA GLU A 122 5.46 -7.04 1.23
C GLU A 122 6.12 -6.30 0.07
N MET A 123 7.34 -5.83 0.27
CA MET A 123 8.13 -5.13 -0.74
C MET A 123 9.51 -5.77 -0.89
N LYS A 124 9.87 -6.09 -2.14
CA LYS A 124 11.12 -6.79 -2.45
C LYS A 124 12.39 -5.96 -2.23
N THR A 125 12.30 -4.63 -2.22
CA THR A 125 13.46 -3.74 -2.08
C THR A 125 13.47 -2.99 -0.76
N VAL A 126 14.62 -3.04 -0.07
CA VAL A 126 14.81 -2.41 1.27
C VAL A 126 14.64 -0.89 1.22
N LYS A 127 15.15 -0.21 0.18
CA LYS A 127 15.04 1.25 0.04
C LYS A 127 13.59 1.74 -0.06
N VAL A 128 12.70 0.95 -0.65
CA VAL A 128 11.28 1.27 -0.80
C VAL A 128 10.54 1.16 0.53
N ARG A 129 10.92 0.18 1.38
CA ARG A 129 10.27 -0.11 2.66
C ARG A 129 10.41 1.05 3.67
N HIS A 130 11.59 1.65 3.78
CA HIS A 130 11.81 2.71 4.76
C HIS A 130 10.92 3.93 4.54
N LEU A 131 10.74 4.36 3.28
CA LEU A 131 9.89 5.50 2.98
C LEU A 131 8.40 5.23 3.24
N CYS A 132 7.91 4.01 3.04
CA CYS A 132 6.52 3.65 3.37
C CYS A 132 6.24 3.74 4.87
N VAL A 133 7.19 3.32 5.70
CA VAL A 133 7.09 3.41 7.17
C VAL A 133 7.06 4.88 7.62
N HIS A 134 7.82 5.77 6.98
CA HIS A 134 7.77 7.20 7.27
C HIS A 134 6.40 7.81 7.00
N PHE A 135 5.72 7.45 5.90
CA PHE A 135 4.34 7.88 5.63
C PHE A 135 3.41 7.51 6.78
N GLN A 136 3.44 6.24 7.17
CA GLN A 136 2.60 5.75 8.24
C GLN A 136 2.89 6.47 9.57
N HIS A 137 4.17 6.70 9.87
CA HIS A 137 4.57 7.38 11.12
C HIS A 137 4.09 8.83 11.16
N ILE A 138 4.26 9.57 10.06
CA ILE A 138 3.83 10.97 9.97
C ILE A 138 2.30 11.05 10.04
N LEU A 139 1.59 10.19 9.31
CA LEU A 139 0.14 10.14 9.34
C LEU A 139 -0.37 9.81 10.75
N MET A 140 0.18 8.79 11.41
CA MET A 140 -0.16 8.43 12.78
C MET A 140 0.19 9.51 13.80
N HIS A 141 1.28 10.25 13.59
CA HIS A 141 1.66 11.36 14.46
C HIS A 141 0.72 12.57 14.29
N LEU A 142 0.26 12.82 13.06
CA LEU A 142 -0.76 13.82 12.78
C LEU A 142 -2.08 13.48 13.48
N LEU A 143 -2.42 12.19 13.56
CA LEU A 143 -3.66 11.69 14.12
C LEU A 143 -3.65 11.54 15.65
N LYS A 144 -2.52 11.12 16.25
CA LYS A 144 -2.41 10.94 17.71
C LYS A 144 -2.45 12.24 18.52
N ARG A 145 -2.32 13.38 17.87
CA ARG A 145 -2.40 14.72 18.51
C ARG A 145 -3.67 15.48 18.15
N ALA A 146 -4.63 14.86 17.54
CA ALA A 146 -6.01 15.33 17.40
C ALA A 146 -6.87 14.61 18.44
#